data_fa5ff6ada2f8cc9a8f867e13e74b8490
#
_entry.id   fa5ff6ada2f8cc9a8f867e13e74b8490
#
_cell.length_a   1.000
_cell.length_b   1.000
_cell.length_c   1.000
_cell.angle_alpha   90.00
_cell.angle_beta   90.00
_cell.angle_gamma   90.00
#
_symmetry.space_group_name_H-M   'P 1'
#
loop_
_entity.id
_entity.type
_entity.pdbx_description
1 polymer ?
#
loop_
_entity_poly.entity_id
_entity_poly.type
_entity_poly.pdbx_seq_one_letter_code
_entity_poly.pdbx_strand_id
1 'polypeptide(L)'
;MIRWPAVAALPPLSQLEVLVIDCQATAAAPRGHLLEIAWARWRSAVTHTRAHLIALSEDERIPPAVTRITGLSPSMMRGGVDPHVAWRELADDAARLAAQPAPTVIHFARFEQPFLRMLAGGEPPLDIVCTHDIARRLFPDLPRRSLRALAGYLGRGVGALRRSADHVDATAFLWQELVRRLESEGVATWSALRDWLATPLDSRKRARRVWPMPRETRLSLPDSPGVYRMLRTSGDVLYVGKASSLHDRVNSHFRKQHGVDERTLEMLSQARAISFDVTPTPLEAALLETDEIKRHRPPYNLALTVEGRAIWFTSSELSGRSSRPTQACPLGPIASVDMLDKFGALARAERAALGPSRWGPDAATFRAGYERLCATHAEVSRADVTPHARLLRLGTRLWREGRRDRDVDDDRDGAEGDPRVTAWTPELVQLSLEWLALRAALARRRALWLTRMVDATVMWREPGAARARLMELEGGAIARITDADADGTLPIPAGYQHTVMARRELFTVACFDRLRVLTTELKRLAAAGAPVALRFGVGPALADARLAAALWWV
;
A
#
# COMPACT_ATOMS: atom_id res chain seq x y z
N MET A 1 42.01 53.95 12.92
CA MET A 1 40.97 52.99 13.31
C MET A 1 40.23 52.57 12.06
N ILE A 2 40.51 51.40 11.53
CA ILE A 2 39.79 50.83 10.40
C ILE A 2 38.45 50.34 10.94
N ARG A 3 37.35 51.02 10.64
CA ARG A 3 35.99 50.52 10.90
C ARG A 3 35.74 49.39 9.88
N TRP A 4 35.70 48.18 10.37
CA TRP A 4 35.12 47.09 9.62
C TRP A 4 33.65 47.41 9.34
N PRO A 5 33.14 47.26 8.10
CA PRO A 5 31.72 47.42 7.85
C PRO A 5 30.95 46.49 8.77
N ALA A 6 29.96 47.01 9.47
CA ALA A 6 29.05 46.19 10.27
C ALA A 6 28.43 45.15 9.34
N VAL A 7 28.60 43.87 9.65
CA VAL A 7 27.89 42.79 8.96
C VAL A 7 26.41 43.14 9.06
N ALA A 8 25.77 43.39 7.93
CA ALA A 8 24.35 43.72 7.91
C ALA A 8 23.60 42.61 8.61
N ALA A 9 22.82 42.94 9.64
CA ALA A 9 22.03 41.96 10.37
C ALA A 9 21.06 41.26 9.37
N LEU A 10 21.05 39.94 9.39
CA LEU A 10 20.12 39.16 8.55
C LEU A 10 18.67 39.54 8.91
N PRO A 11 17.76 39.55 7.93
CA PRO A 11 16.36 39.83 8.19
C PRO A 11 15.74 38.76 9.12
N PRO A 12 14.55 39.02 9.70
CA PRO A 12 13.80 38.03 10.44
C PRO A 12 13.60 36.72 9.64
N LEU A 13 13.46 35.57 10.33
CA LEU A 13 13.29 34.25 9.70
C LEU A 13 12.16 34.23 8.66
N SER A 14 11.06 34.94 8.92
CA SER A 14 9.90 35.06 8.02
C SER A 14 10.20 35.81 6.71
N GLN A 15 11.28 36.60 6.67
CA GLN A 15 11.71 37.36 5.50
C GLN A 15 13.05 36.90 4.92
N LEU A 16 13.71 35.95 5.61
CA LEU A 16 15.00 35.42 5.19
C LEU A 16 14.81 34.50 3.97
N GLU A 17 15.60 34.75 2.94
CA GLU A 17 15.70 33.81 1.83
C GLU A 17 16.57 32.64 2.23
N VAL A 18 16.06 31.41 2.08
CA VAL A 18 16.76 30.18 2.41
C VAL A 18 16.77 29.23 1.22
N LEU A 19 17.77 28.36 1.18
CA LEU A 19 17.81 27.23 0.26
C LEU A 19 17.17 26.01 0.94
N VAL A 20 16.27 25.34 0.26
CA VAL A 20 15.67 24.06 0.72
C VAL A 20 16.21 22.94 -0.15
N ILE A 21 16.77 21.90 0.44
CA ILE A 21 17.41 20.79 -0.30
C ILE A 21 16.85 19.46 0.19
N ASP A 22 16.77 18.48 -0.72
CA ASP A 22 16.51 17.07 -0.44
C ASP A 22 17.31 16.16 -1.38
N CYS A 23 17.72 15.01 -0.87
CA CYS A 23 18.46 13.99 -1.59
C CYS A 23 17.81 12.60 -1.47
N GLN A 24 17.76 11.87 -2.58
CA GLN A 24 17.44 10.44 -2.59
C GLN A 24 18.69 9.63 -2.89
N ALA A 25 18.90 8.54 -2.17
CA ALA A 25 20.08 7.69 -2.33
C ALA A 25 19.73 6.21 -2.16
N THR A 26 20.64 5.32 -2.61
CA THR A 26 20.49 3.86 -2.47
C THR A 26 20.57 3.39 -1.03
N ALA A 27 21.36 4.09 -0.20
CA ALA A 27 21.55 3.88 1.24
C ALA A 27 22.16 5.14 1.85
N ALA A 28 22.43 5.13 3.16
CA ALA A 28 23.18 6.21 3.81
C ALA A 28 24.66 6.22 3.37
N ALA A 29 25.26 7.40 3.27
CA ALA A 29 26.69 7.53 3.02
C ALA A 29 27.53 6.88 4.15
N PRO A 30 28.74 6.37 3.87
CA PRO A 30 29.46 6.41 2.58
C PRO A 30 29.10 5.26 1.62
N ARG A 31 28.22 4.32 2.02
CA ARG A 31 27.89 3.13 1.20
C ARG A 31 26.82 3.40 0.15
N GLY A 32 26.04 4.46 0.33
CA GLY A 32 24.95 4.81 -0.58
C GLY A 32 25.43 5.65 -1.75
N HIS A 33 24.76 5.48 -2.91
CA HIS A 33 24.97 6.30 -4.10
C HIS A 33 23.79 7.27 -4.22
N LEU A 34 24.09 8.54 -4.51
CA LEU A 34 23.09 9.56 -4.73
C LEU A 34 22.32 9.26 -6.02
N LEU A 35 20.99 9.24 -5.94
CA LEU A 35 20.10 8.96 -7.06
C LEU A 35 19.46 10.23 -7.62
N GLU A 36 19.05 11.12 -6.71
CA GLU A 36 18.37 12.35 -7.06
C GLU A 36 18.73 13.41 -6.03
N ILE A 37 18.88 14.64 -6.50
CA ILE A 37 18.97 15.83 -5.67
C ILE A 37 17.98 16.87 -6.19
N ALA A 38 17.28 17.53 -5.25
CA ALA A 38 16.42 18.65 -5.59
C ALA A 38 16.64 19.81 -4.62
N TRP A 39 16.44 21.02 -5.10
CA TRP A 39 16.50 22.23 -4.27
C TRP A 39 15.60 23.33 -4.81
N ALA A 40 15.25 24.25 -3.92
CA ALA A 40 14.55 25.46 -4.27
C ALA A 40 15.00 26.61 -3.37
N ARG A 41 14.96 27.82 -3.90
CA ARG A 41 15.03 29.04 -3.08
C ARG A 41 13.64 29.35 -2.55
N TRP A 42 13.56 29.63 -1.26
CA TRP A 42 12.32 29.97 -0.59
C TRP A 42 12.44 31.32 0.10
N ARG A 43 11.46 32.20 -0.16
CA ARG A 43 11.29 33.47 0.52
C ARG A 43 9.81 33.81 0.57
N SER A 44 9.05 33.30 1.49
CA SER A 44 7.57 33.34 1.54
C SER A 44 6.86 32.34 0.61
N ALA A 45 7.44 31.97 -0.52
CA ALA A 45 6.98 30.90 -1.41
C ALA A 45 8.18 30.27 -2.13
N VAL A 46 8.01 29.04 -2.62
CA VAL A 46 8.97 28.38 -3.52
C VAL A 46 8.91 29.07 -4.88
N THR A 47 10.04 29.55 -5.36
CA THR A 47 10.11 30.24 -6.65
C THR A 47 10.16 29.27 -7.83
N HIS A 48 11.03 28.26 -7.74
CA HIS A 48 11.20 27.21 -8.74
C HIS A 48 12.01 26.07 -8.12
N THR A 49 11.51 24.84 -8.20
CA THR A 49 12.24 23.65 -7.75
C THR A 49 13.05 23.08 -8.88
N ARG A 50 14.36 22.95 -8.70
CA ARG A 50 15.25 22.22 -9.59
C ARG A 50 15.41 20.80 -9.06
N ALA A 51 15.48 19.83 -9.95
CA ALA A 51 15.69 18.44 -9.60
C ALA A 51 16.54 17.76 -10.67
N HIS A 52 17.55 17.03 -10.26
CA HIS A 52 18.42 16.26 -11.12
C HIS A 52 18.48 14.81 -10.68
N LEU A 53 18.28 13.91 -11.64
CA LEU A 53 18.69 12.53 -11.51
C LEU A 53 20.21 12.47 -11.69
N ILE A 54 20.88 11.70 -10.84
CA ILE A 54 22.33 11.54 -10.88
C ILE A 54 22.68 10.27 -11.65
N ALA A 55 23.59 10.38 -12.61
CA ALA A 55 24.05 9.23 -13.36
C ALA A 55 24.73 8.21 -12.44
N LEU A 56 24.34 6.95 -12.56
CA LEU A 56 24.98 5.83 -11.88
C LEU A 56 25.92 5.08 -12.84
N SER A 57 27.00 4.53 -12.33
CA SER A 57 27.86 3.61 -13.07
C SER A 57 27.13 2.29 -13.36
N GLU A 58 27.61 1.54 -14.37
CA GLU A 58 26.97 0.27 -14.78
C GLU A 58 27.00 -0.81 -13.68
N ASP A 59 27.96 -0.74 -12.78
CA ASP A 59 28.13 -1.67 -11.67
C ASP A 59 27.23 -1.35 -10.47
N GLU A 60 26.68 -0.13 -10.39
CA GLU A 60 25.85 0.32 -9.28
C GLU A 60 24.40 -0.10 -9.47
N ARG A 61 23.82 -0.66 -8.43
CA ARG A 61 22.44 -1.16 -8.45
C ARG A 61 21.55 -0.41 -7.47
N ILE A 62 20.32 -0.16 -7.89
CA ILE A 62 19.28 0.37 -7.00
C ILE A 62 18.59 -0.81 -6.31
N PRO A 63 18.60 -0.89 -4.97
CA PRO A 63 17.87 -1.93 -4.26
C PRO A 63 16.37 -1.89 -4.60
N PRO A 64 15.68 -3.04 -4.77
CA PRO A 64 14.26 -3.08 -5.10
C PRO A 64 13.37 -2.32 -4.10
N ALA A 65 13.75 -2.31 -2.82
CA ALA A 65 13.06 -1.54 -1.79
C ALA A 65 13.11 -0.03 -2.05
N VAL A 66 14.26 0.49 -2.53
CA VAL A 66 14.44 1.91 -2.87
C VAL A 66 13.60 2.25 -4.11
N THR A 67 13.65 1.43 -5.16
CA THR A 67 12.80 1.61 -6.36
C THR A 67 11.31 1.66 -5.99
N ARG A 68 10.86 0.82 -5.07
CA ARG A 68 9.45 0.80 -4.61
C ARG A 68 9.07 2.09 -3.89
N ILE A 69 9.97 2.64 -3.08
CA ILE A 69 9.72 3.86 -2.29
C ILE A 69 9.80 5.10 -3.18
N THR A 70 10.86 5.23 -3.98
CA THR A 70 11.18 6.44 -4.75
C THR A 70 10.56 6.45 -6.15
N GLY A 71 10.25 5.27 -6.70
CA GLY A 71 9.88 5.09 -8.10
C GLY A 71 11.06 5.20 -9.07
N LEU A 72 12.28 5.38 -8.56
CA LEU A 72 13.48 5.49 -9.39
C LEU A 72 13.93 4.12 -9.89
N SER A 73 14.26 4.04 -11.18
CA SER A 73 14.69 2.80 -11.84
C SER A 73 16.06 2.96 -12.50
N PRO A 74 16.81 1.86 -12.72
CA PRO A 74 18.09 1.93 -13.43
C PRO A 74 17.99 2.54 -14.82
N SER A 75 16.86 2.39 -15.52
CA SER A 75 16.63 2.99 -16.83
C SER A 75 16.56 4.52 -16.78
N MET A 76 16.03 5.08 -15.70
CA MET A 76 15.96 6.53 -15.50
C MET A 76 17.34 7.12 -15.21
N MET A 77 18.19 6.39 -14.47
CA MET A 77 19.53 6.86 -14.10
C MET A 77 20.47 6.99 -15.31
N ARG A 78 20.25 6.23 -16.38
CA ARG A 78 21.06 6.36 -17.61
C ARG A 78 20.95 7.74 -18.29
N GLY A 79 19.89 8.49 -18.00
CA GLY A 79 19.71 9.88 -18.47
C GLY A 79 20.05 10.92 -17.39
N GLY A 80 20.64 10.50 -16.29
CA GLY A 80 21.05 11.39 -15.19
C GLY A 80 22.22 12.29 -15.57
N VAL A 81 22.37 13.37 -14.81
CA VAL A 81 23.50 14.30 -14.97
C VAL A 81 24.71 13.84 -14.15
N ASP A 82 25.89 14.31 -14.55
CA ASP A 82 27.10 14.16 -13.75
C ASP A 82 26.92 14.87 -12.39
N PRO A 83 27.35 14.25 -11.26
CA PRO A 83 27.26 14.86 -9.93
C PRO A 83 27.83 16.27 -9.84
N HIS A 84 28.92 16.57 -10.56
CA HIS A 84 29.53 17.90 -10.56
C HIS A 84 28.68 18.94 -11.30
N VAL A 85 27.86 18.54 -12.26
CA VAL A 85 26.91 19.47 -12.92
C VAL A 85 25.83 19.87 -11.95
N ALA A 86 25.22 18.88 -11.27
CA ALA A 86 24.20 19.16 -10.25
C ALA A 86 24.75 20.03 -9.12
N TRP A 87 25.99 19.76 -8.67
CA TRP A 87 26.63 20.56 -7.64
C TRP A 87 26.88 22.01 -8.07
N ARG A 88 27.41 22.25 -9.28
CA ARG A 88 27.64 23.62 -9.79
C ARG A 88 26.37 24.45 -9.80
N GLU A 89 25.27 23.90 -10.31
CA GLU A 89 23.99 24.61 -10.35
C GLU A 89 23.46 24.92 -8.96
N LEU A 90 23.58 23.98 -8.01
CA LEU A 90 23.23 24.18 -6.61
C LEU A 90 24.09 25.28 -5.96
N ALA A 91 25.40 25.25 -6.17
CA ALA A 91 26.34 26.21 -5.64
C ALA A 91 26.11 27.62 -6.22
N ASP A 92 25.79 27.72 -7.50
CA ASP A 92 25.41 28.96 -8.16
C ASP A 92 24.13 29.57 -7.55
N ASP A 93 23.12 28.74 -7.29
CA ASP A 93 21.90 29.19 -6.63
C ASP A 93 22.15 29.58 -5.16
N ALA A 94 23.00 28.84 -4.44
CA ALA A 94 23.41 29.20 -3.08
C ALA A 94 24.18 30.53 -3.04
N ALA A 95 25.09 30.76 -3.99
CA ALA A 95 25.87 32.00 -4.08
C ALA A 95 25.01 33.25 -4.36
N ARG A 96 23.82 33.08 -4.89
CA ARG A 96 22.87 34.18 -5.15
C ARG A 96 22.11 34.64 -3.90
N LEU A 97 22.15 33.86 -2.80
CA LEU A 97 21.55 34.31 -1.55
C LEU A 97 22.39 35.45 -0.95
N ALA A 98 21.70 36.42 -0.35
CA ALA A 98 22.37 37.60 0.22
C ALA A 98 23.28 37.28 1.43
N ALA A 99 22.99 36.19 2.13
CA ALA A 99 23.75 35.68 3.25
C ALA A 99 24.73 34.58 2.84
N GLN A 100 25.97 34.64 3.37
CA GLN A 100 26.98 33.62 3.16
C GLN A 100 27.63 33.24 4.50
N PRO A 101 27.83 31.94 4.83
CA PRO A 101 27.35 30.77 4.07
C PRO A 101 25.83 30.79 3.87
N ALA A 102 25.33 30.19 2.78
CA ALA A 102 23.92 30.25 2.41
C ALA A 102 23.03 29.57 3.47
N PRO A 103 22.05 30.28 4.06
CA PRO A 103 21.09 29.69 4.98
C PRO A 103 20.33 28.56 4.29
N THR A 104 20.45 27.35 4.83
CA THR A 104 19.97 26.12 4.18
C THR A 104 19.12 25.31 5.14
N VAL A 105 17.97 24.84 4.65
CA VAL A 105 16.97 24.11 5.41
C VAL A 105 16.80 22.70 4.82
N ILE A 106 16.99 21.69 5.64
CA ILE A 106 16.91 20.28 5.27
C ILE A 106 16.06 19.52 6.29
N HIS A 107 15.29 18.53 5.84
CA HIS A 107 14.64 17.59 6.75
C HIS A 107 15.49 16.33 6.87
N PHE A 108 15.92 15.96 8.10
CA PHE A 108 16.90 14.90 8.35
C PHE A 108 18.32 15.19 7.80
N ALA A 109 18.82 16.40 8.00
CA ALA A 109 20.12 16.87 7.51
C ALA A 109 21.29 15.89 7.72
N ARG A 110 21.26 15.04 8.75
CA ARG A 110 22.27 13.99 9.00
C ARG A 110 22.40 12.98 7.86
N PHE A 111 21.32 12.72 7.14
CA PHE A 111 21.36 11.82 5.99
C PHE A 111 21.96 12.51 4.77
N GLU A 112 21.65 13.77 4.56
CA GLU A 112 21.96 14.50 3.33
C GLU A 112 23.31 15.21 3.34
N GLN A 113 23.75 15.74 4.48
CA GLN A 113 25.03 16.43 4.61
C GLN A 113 26.25 15.66 4.06
N PRO A 114 26.39 14.34 4.29
CA PRO A 114 27.52 13.58 3.72
C PRO A 114 27.51 13.56 2.18
N PHE A 115 26.34 13.50 1.55
CA PHE A 115 26.22 13.56 0.08
C PHE A 115 26.57 14.96 -0.43
N LEU A 116 26.12 16.01 0.24
CA LEU A 116 26.49 17.38 -0.12
C LEU A 116 27.99 17.63 0.00
N ARG A 117 28.66 17.08 1.04
CA ARG A 117 30.12 17.13 1.15
C ARG A 117 30.83 16.37 0.03
N MET A 118 30.31 15.21 -0.37
CA MET A 118 30.85 14.46 -1.50
C MET A 118 30.74 15.23 -2.81
N LEU A 119 29.58 15.84 -3.06
CA LEU A 119 29.35 16.66 -4.26
C LEU A 119 30.25 17.90 -4.30
N ALA A 120 30.46 18.54 -3.15
CA ALA A 120 31.31 19.75 -3.02
C ALA A 120 32.81 19.46 -3.05
N GLY A 121 33.19 18.20 -2.88
CA GLY A 121 34.61 17.84 -2.69
C GLY A 121 35.20 18.33 -1.37
N GLY A 122 34.35 18.65 -0.37
CA GLY A 122 34.72 19.19 0.93
C GLY A 122 33.51 19.79 1.67
N GLU A 123 33.76 20.71 2.60
CA GLU A 123 32.67 21.38 3.32
C GLU A 123 31.95 22.39 2.39
N PRO A 124 30.64 22.23 2.15
CA PRO A 124 29.91 23.11 1.25
C PRO A 124 29.67 24.49 1.91
N PRO A 125 29.59 25.59 1.15
CA PRO A 125 29.32 26.94 1.66
C PRO A 125 27.84 27.11 2.05
N LEU A 126 27.30 26.18 2.82
CA LEU A 126 25.92 26.08 3.26
C LEU A 126 25.85 26.12 4.78
N ASP A 127 25.05 27.03 5.34
CA ASP A 127 24.73 27.03 6.78
C ASP A 127 23.44 26.26 7.03
N ILE A 128 23.58 24.99 7.38
CA ILE A 128 22.48 24.01 7.37
C ILE A 128 21.80 23.93 8.73
N VAL A 129 20.47 24.06 8.75
CA VAL A 129 19.60 23.73 9.88
C VAL A 129 18.67 22.56 9.52
N CYS A 130 18.37 21.74 10.52
CA CYS A 130 17.53 20.55 10.35
C CYS A 130 16.11 20.81 10.88
N THR A 131 15.10 20.78 10.02
CA THR A 131 13.70 20.97 10.44
C THR A 131 13.22 19.85 11.37
N HIS A 132 13.77 18.63 11.27
CA HIS A 132 13.49 17.58 12.23
C HIS A 132 13.98 17.92 13.64
N ASP A 133 15.16 18.53 13.77
CA ASP A 133 15.69 18.92 15.07
C ASP A 133 14.93 20.11 15.68
N ILE A 134 14.47 21.03 14.84
CA ILE A 134 13.53 22.10 15.24
C ILE A 134 12.23 21.48 15.75
N ALA A 135 11.64 20.56 14.99
CA ALA A 135 10.38 19.91 15.35
C ALA A 135 10.50 19.05 16.63
N ARG A 136 11.68 18.46 16.91
CA ARG A 136 11.93 17.74 18.17
C ARG A 136 11.82 18.65 19.39
N ARG A 137 12.13 19.92 19.25
CA ARG A 137 12.05 20.91 20.32
C ARG A 137 10.67 21.53 20.45
N LEU A 138 10.04 21.90 19.32
CA LEU A 138 8.71 22.51 19.31
C LEU A 138 7.60 21.50 19.62
N PHE A 139 7.78 20.22 19.24
CA PHE A 139 6.78 19.17 19.42
C PHE A 139 7.38 17.93 20.10
N PRO A 140 7.87 18.05 21.35
CA PRO A 140 8.59 16.95 22.02
C PRO A 140 7.74 15.69 22.19
N ASP A 141 6.44 15.85 22.36
CA ASP A 141 5.51 14.77 22.65
C ASP A 141 4.90 14.11 21.41
N LEU A 142 5.10 14.70 20.21
CA LEU A 142 4.53 14.16 18.98
C LEU A 142 5.09 12.77 18.69
N PRO A 143 4.26 11.75 18.43
CA PRO A 143 4.71 10.36 18.28
C PRO A 143 5.69 10.14 17.15
N ARG A 144 5.49 10.77 16.00
CA ARG A 144 6.36 10.69 14.83
C ARG A 144 6.59 12.09 14.23
N ARG A 145 7.83 12.35 13.79
CA ARG A 145 8.25 13.64 13.22
C ARG A 145 8.87 13.48 11.83
N SER A 146 8.41 12.46 11.06
CA SER A 146 8.74 12.39 9.64
C SER A 146 8.15 13.59 8.91
N LEU A 147 8.70 13.95 7.76
CA LEU A 147 8.24 15.07 6.96
C LEU A 147 6.73 15.03 6.71
N ARG A 148 6.23 13.86 6.32
CA ARG A 148 4.80 13.61 6.07
C ARG A 148 3.95 13.72 7.34
N ALA A 149 4.44 13.19 8.48
CA ALA A 149 3.75 13.30 9.76
C ALA A 149 3.61 14.76 10.20
N LEU A 150 4.69 15.53 10.11
CA LEU A 150 4.72 16.93 10.49
C LEU A 150 3.87 17.80 9.57
N ALA A 151 3.99 17.63 8.25
CA ALA A 151 3.18 18.38 7.30
C ALA A 151 1.69 18.15 7.55
N GLY A 152 1.28 16.90 7.74
CA GLY A 152 -0.11 16.56 8.04
C GLY A 152 -0.59 17.05 9.41
N TYR A 153 0.28 17.01 10.44
CA TYR A 153 0.00 17.58 11.76
C TYR A 153 -0.21 19.09 11.70
N LEU A 154 0.52 19.78 10.82
CA LEU A 154 0.47 21.23 10.63
C LEU A 154 -0.60 21.67 9.62
N GLY A 155 -1.42 20.75 9.10
CA GLY A 155 -2.60 21.06 8.30
C GLY A 155 -2.44 20.83 6.79
N ARG A 156 -1.26 20.42 6.30
CA ARG A 156 -1.06 20.09 4.88
C ARG A 156 -1.05 18.61 4.65
N GLY A 157 -2.06 18.10 3.94
CA GLY A 157 -2.04 16.73 3.42
C GLY A 157 -0.99 16.58 2.33
N VAL A 158 0.01 15.73 2.55
CA VAL A 158 0.97 15.33 1.52
C VAL A 158 0.71 13.89 1.10
N GLY A 159 0.75 13.64 -0.20
CA GLY A 159 0.62 12.30 -0.78
C GLY A 159 1.84 11.42 -0.50
N ALA A 160 2.09 10.45 -1.36
CA ALA A 160 3.34 9.71 -1.31
C ALA A 160 4.48 10.62 -1.76
N LEU A 161 5.39 10.96 -0.84
CA LEU A 161 6.62 11.68 -1.14
C LEU A 161 7.58 10.68 -1.81
N ARG A 162 7.64 10.69 -3.13
CA ARG A 162 8.48 9.75 -3.89
C ARG A 162 9.74 10.39 -4.44
N ARG A 163 9.65 11.66 -4.84
CA ARG A 163 10.72 12.37 -5.53
C ARG A 163 11.29 13.47 -4.62
N SER A 164 12.57 13.78 -4.78
CA SER A 164 13.21 14.86 -4.02
C SER A 164 12.50 16.20 -4.17
N ALA A 165 11.93 16.51 -5.33
CA ALA A 165 11.14 17.72 -5.51
C ALA A 165 9.89 17.78 -4.61
N ASP A 166 9.19 16.63 -4.41
CA ASP A 166 8.05 16.56 -3.49
C ASP A 166 8.48 16.82 -2.04
N HIS A 167 9.67 16.32 -1.66
CA HIS A 167 10.27 16.54 -0.34
C HIS A 167 10.67 18.00 -0.13
N VAL A 168 11.27 18.64 -1.14
CA VAL A 168 11.62 20.09 -1.10
C VAL A 168 10.37 20.92 -0.86
N ASP A 169 9.29 20.67 -1.60
CA ASP A 169 8.03 21.42 -1.46
C ASP A 169 7.38 21.20 -0.08
N ALA A 170 7.39 19.97 0.43
CA ALA A 170 6.90 19.66 1.77
C ALA A 170 7.78 20.27 2.87
N THR A 171 9.11 20.29 2.69
CA THR A 171 10.06 20.90 3.62
C THR A 171 9.93 22.43 3.64
N ALA A 172 9.69 23.05 2.50
CA ALA A 172 9.43 24.49 2.41
C ALA A 172 8.15 24.90 3.17
N PHE A 173 7.06 24.12 3.02
CA PHE A 173 5.85 24.31 3.82
C PHE A 173 6.14 24.12 5.32
N LEU A 174 6.85 23.06 5.66
CA LEU A 174 7.21 22.80 7.05
C LEU A 174 8.04 23.94 7.64
N TRP A 175 9.02 24.46 6.90
CA TRP A 175 9.82 25.61 7.31
C TRP A 175 8.96 26.81 7.62
N GLN A 176 8.04 27.17 6.74
CA GLN A 176 7.11 28.28 6.94
C GLN A 176 6.32 28.14 8.25
N GLU A 177 5.81 26.96 8.53
CA GLU A 177 5.03 26.69 9.74
C GLU A 177 5.88 26.67 11.02
N LEU A 178 7.12 26.20 10.93
CA LEU A 178 8.07 26.21 12.03
C LEU A 178 8.53 27.63 12.35
N VAL A 179 8.80 28.45 11.35
CA VAL A 179 9.20 29.86 11.53
C VAL A 179 8.15 30.64 12.31
N ARG A 180 6.86 30.50 11.96
CA ARG A 180 5.78 31.16 12.71
C ARG A 180 5.82 30.83 14.21
N ARG A 181 6.11 29.57 14.55
CA ARG A 181 6.20 29.14 15.96
C ARG A 181 7.48 29.57 16.63
N LEU A 182 8.60 29.52 15.92
CA LEU A 182 9.88 30.00 16.42
C LEU A 182 9.79 31.49 16.78
N GLU A 183 9.23 32.30 15.88
CA GLU A 183 9.04 33.76 16.14
C GLU A 183 8.10 34.01 17.33
N SER A 184 7.05 33.19 17.51
CA SER A 184 6.18 33.29 18.70
C SER A 184 6.88 32.90 20.01
N GLU A 185 7.95 32.10 19.94
CA GLU A 185 8.82 31.75 21.07
C GLU A 185 10.02 32.71 21.23
N GLY A 186 10.08 33.82 20.46
CA GLY A 186 11.14 34.81 20.51
C GLY A 186 12.39 34.44 19.68
N VAL A 187 12.36 33.37 18.91
CA VAL A 187 13.46 32.95 18.02
C VAL A 187 13.20 33.51 16.63
N ALA A 188 13.56 34.79 16.44
CA ALA A 188 13.17 35.53 15.23
C ALA A 188 14.29 35.67 14.18
N THR A 189 15.56 35.36 14.51
CA THR A 189 16.69 35.53 13.60
C THR A 189 17.43 34.21 13.38
N TRP A 190 18.19 34.12 12.29
CA TRP A 190 18.98 32.90 11.97
C TRP A 190 20.04 32.61 13.04
N SER A 191 20.72 33.61 13.56
CA SER A 191 21.67 33.45 14.67
C SER A 191 20.98 32.94 15.93
N ALA A 192 19.83 33.54 16.31
CA ALA A 192 19.06 33.09 17.47
C ALA A 192 18.58 31.62 17.29
N LEU A 193 18.21 31.22 16.08
CA LEU A 193 17.86 29.83 15.77
C LEU A 193 19.05 28.88 15.94
N ARG A 194 20.24 29.29 15.49
CA ARG A 194 21.48 28.49 15.67
C ARG A 194 21.81 28.32 17.16
N ASP A 195 21.75 29.41 17.93
CA ASP A 195 22.00 29.38 19.37
C ASP A 195 20.96 28.51 20.09
N TRP A 196 19.70 28.66 19.73
CA TRP A 196 18.60 27.85 20.26
C TRP A 196 18.78 26.34 19.94
N LEU A 197 19.24 26.00 18.73
CA LEU A 197 19.54 24.61 18.35
C LEU A 197 20.78 24.07 19.07
N ALA A 198 21.77 24.92 19.43
CA ALA A 198 22.96 24.51 20.16
C ALA A 198 22.68 24.21 21.64
N THR A 199 21.60 24.73 22.21
CA THR A 199 21.20 24.46 23.59
C THR A 199 20.91 22.97 23.78
N PRO A 200 21.45 22.28 24.79
CA PRO A 200 21.18 20.87 25.03
C PRO A 200 19.69 20.61 25.27
N LEU A 201 19.14 19.55 24.63
CA LEU A 201 17.81 19.07 24.98
C LEU A 201 17.87 18.41 26.36
N ASP A 202 16.91 18.71 27.24
CA ASP A 202 16.77 18.01 28.53
C ASP A 202 16.40 16.54 28.28
N SER A 203 17.42 15.67 28.30
CA SER A 203 17.30 14.24 28.05
C SER A 203 16.56 13.47 29.16
N ARG A 204 16.34 14.11 30.31
CA ARG A 204 15.71 13.47 31.48
C ARG A 204 14.20 13.34 31.35
N LYS A 205 13.57 14.12 30.50
CA LYS A 205 12.16 13.97 30.14
C LYS A 205 12.05 13.09 28.89
N ARG A 206 12.03 11.77 29.04
CA ARG A 206 11.43 10.93 28.00
C ARG A 206 9.97 11.36 27.89
N ALA A 207 9.69 12.22 26.93
CA ALA A 207 8.35 12.72 26.69
C ALA A 207 7.42 11.49 26.45
N ARG A 208 6.40 11.38 27.30
CA ARG A 208 5.32 10.41 27.08
C ARG A 208 4.66 10.81 25.77
N ARG A 209 4.52 9.86 24.83
CA ARG A 209 3.81 10.12 23.58
C ARG A 209 2.41 10.68 23.88
N VAL A 210 2.14 11.87 23.40
CA VAL A 210 0.82 12.50 23.46
C VAL A 210 0.21 12.41 22.07
N TRP A 211 -0.95 11.78 22.03
CA TRP A 211 -1.69 11.65 20.80
C TRP A 211 -2.42 12.95 20.50
N PRO A 212 -2.33 13.50 19.24
CA PRO A 212 -3.03 14.74 18.88
C PRO A 212 -4.55 14.68 19.00
N MET A 213 -5.10 13.47 18.89
CA MET A 213 -6.53 13.21 19.07
C MET A 213 -6.89 13.22 20.57
N PRO A 214 -7.89 14.01 21.01
CA PRO A 214 -8.35 14.02 22.40
C PRO A 214 -8.78 12.64 22.87
N ARG A 215 -8.48 12.33 24.13
CA ARG A 215 -8.84 11.03 24.72
C ARG A 215 -10.35 10.84 24.79
N GLU A 216 -11.05 11.89 25.09
CA GLU A 216 -12.51 11.93 25.24
C GLU A 216 -13.20 11.51 23.94
N THR A 217 -12.73 12.01 22.79
CA THR A 217 -13.27 11.69 21.47
C THR A 217 -13.27 10.20 21.17
N ARG A 218 -12.23 9.47 21.57
CA ARG A 218 -12.11 8.04 21.30
C ARG A 218 -12.74 7.15 22.38
N LEU A 219 -12.90 7.67 23.60
CA LEU A 219 -13.55 6.94 24.69
C LEU A 219 -15.07 7.03 24.62
N SER A 220 -15.63 8.04 23.94
CA SER A 220 -17.07 8.19 23.74
C SER A 220 -17.65 7.36 22.59
N LEU A 221 -16.81 6.57 21.90
CA LEU A 221 -17.28 5.70 20.81
C LEU A 221 -18.18 4.58 21.37
N PRO A 222 -19.23 4.18 20.62
CA PRO A 222 -20.13 3.12 21.05
C PRO A 222 -19.46 1.74 20.95
N ASP A 223 -19.91 0.83 21.82
CA ASP A 223 -19.52 -0.58 21.80
C ASP A 223 -20.42 -1.36 20.83
N SER A 224 -20.36 -0.97 19.57
CA SER A 224 -21.18 -1.51 18.48
C SER A 224 -20.35 -1.74 17.23
N PRO A 225 -20.76 -2.65 16.32
CA PRO A 225 -20.13 -2.80 15.02
C PRO A 225 -20.25 -1.52 14.19
N GLY A 226 -19.26 -1.26 13.34
CA GLY A 226 -19.32 -0.11 12.46
C GLY A 226 -18.02 0.17 11.71
N VAL A 227 -18.03 1.27 10.99
CA VAL A 227 -16.90 1.83 10.26
C VAL A 227 -16.50 3.15 10.89
N TYR A 228 -15.20 3.37 11.08
CA TYR A 228 -14.65 4.62 11.58
C TYR A 228 -13.65 5.21 10.58
N ARG A 229 -13.55 6.54 10.60
CA ARG A 229 -12.62 7.30 9.79
C ARG A 229 -11.75 8.17 10.71
N MET A 230 -10.44 8.02 10.60
CA MET A 230 -9.50 8.95 11.26
C MET A 230 -9.30 10.17 10.36
N LEU A 231 -9.48 11.36 10.93
CA LEU A 231 -9.49 12.62 10.18
C LEU A 231 -8.36 13.55 10.63
N ARG A 232 -7.83 14.32 9.66
CA ARG A 232 -7.02 15.51 9.94
C ARG A 232 -7.87 16.67 10.45
N THR A 233 -7.21 17.75 10.87
CA THR A 233 -7.89 19.04 11.18
C THR A 233 -8.63 19.60 9.97
N SER A 234 -8.14 19.37 8.75
CA SER A 234 -8.78 19.77 7.49
C SER A 234 -10.06 19.00 7.18
N GLY A 235 -10.34 17.90 7.90
CA GLY A 235 -11.41 16.97 7.58
C GLY A 235 -11.02 15.86 6.60
N ASP A 236 -9.81 15.87 6.07
CA ASP A 236 -9.32 14.82 5.17
C ASP A 236 -9.28 13.46 5.87
N VAL A 237 -9.77 12.43 5.20
CA VAL A 237 -9.74 11.05 5.69
C VAL A 237 -8.34 10.47 5.58
N LEU A 238 -7.73 10.14 6.72
CA LEU A 238 -6.42 9.49 6.80
C LEU A 238 -6.52 7.98 6.64
N TYR A 239 -7.53 7.40 7.27
CA TYR A 239 -7.71 5.96 7.37
C TYR A 239 -9.18 5.63 7.56
N VAL A 240 -9.63 4.55 6.94
CA VAL A 240 -10.93 3.92 7.17
C VAL A 240 -10.70 2.54 7.75
N GLY A 241 -11.48 2.16 8.76
CA GLY A 241 -11.37 0.82 9.35
C GLY A 241 -12.72 0.32 9.84
N LYS A 242 -12.94 -0.99 9.73
CA LYS A 242 -14.07 -1.69 10.32
C LYS A 242 -13.81 -2.09 11.77
N ALA A 243 -14.88 -2.28 12.50
CA ALA A 243 -14.85 -2.75 13.87
C ALA A 243 -16.04 -3.65 14.18
N SER A 244 -15.87 -4.67 15.04
CA SER A 244 -16.96 -5.35 15.74
C SER A 244 -17.38 -4.60 16.98
N SER A 245 -16.49 -3.83 17.59
CA SER A 245 -16.69 -2.82 18.61
C SER A 245 -15.87 -1.59 18.23
N LEU A 246 -16.54 -0.48 17.89
CA LEU A 246 -15.88 0.78 17.53
C LEU A 246 -15.00 1.29 18.67
N HIS A 247 -15.50 1.24 19.91
CA HIS A 247 -14.75 1.62 21.10
C HIS A 247 -13.44 0.84 21.21
N ASP A 248 -13.50 -0.48 21.20
CA ASP A 248 -12.32 -1.32 21.41
C ASP A 248 -11.33 -1.23 20.27
N ARG A 249 -11.81 -1.26 19.03
CA ARG A 249 -10.96 -1.25 17.84
C ARG A 249 -10.19 0.06 17.73
N VAL A 250 -10.85 1.19 17.88
CA VAL A 250 -10.20 2.50 17.81
C VAL A 250 -9.19 2.65 18.95
N ASN A 251 -9.59 2.36 20.17
CA ASN A 251 -8.68 2.48 21.31
C ASN A 251 -7.48 1.52 21.23
N SER A 252 -7.58 0.39 20.53
CA SER A 252 -6.45 -0.52 20.33
C SER A 252 -5.27 0.12 19.60
N HIS A 253 -5.51 1.09 18.70
CA HIS A 253 -4.45 1.84 18.02
C HIS A 253 -3.62 2.70 19.00
N PHE A 254 -4.23 3.15 20.08
CA PHE A 254 -3.62 4.08 21.05
C PHE A 254 -3.06 3.39 22.32
N ARG A 255 -3.40 2.12 22.55
CA ARG A 255 -2.95 1.36 23.74
C ARG A 255 -1.48 0.99 23.68
N LYS A 256 -0.96 0.67 22.49
CA LYS A 256 0.43 0.22 22.31
C LYS A 256 1.42 1.39 22.41
N GLN A 257 2.26 1.39 23.43
CA GLN A 257 3.34 2.37 23.59
C GLN A 257 4.62 1.97 22.84
N HIS A 258 4.82 0.65 22.56
CA HIS A 258 5.99 0.10 21.89
C HIS A 258 5.56 -0.89 20.80
N GLY A 259 6.41 -1.09 19.78
CA GLY A 259 6.15 -2.05 18.70
C GLY A 259 5.04 -1.64 17.71
N VAL A 260 4.64 -0.35 17.71
CA VAL A 260 3.76 0.18 16.67
C VAL A 260 4.60 0.47 15.43
N ASP A 261 4.15 0.01 14.28
CA ASP A 261 4.84 0.28 13.02
C ASP A 261 4.88 1.79 12.69
N GLU A 262 5.89 2.19 11.92
CA GLU A 262 6.14 3.60 11.62
C GLU A 262 4.99 4.28 10.88
N ARG A 263 4.31 3.55 10.00
CA ARG A 263 3.17 4.05 9.22
C ARG A 263 1.97 4.36 10.11
N THR A 264 1.67 3.49 11.07
CA THR A 264 0.63 3.72 12.08
C THR A 264 0.98 4.90 12.97
N LEU A 265 2.24 5.03 13.41
CA LEU A 265 2.68 6.20 14.19
C LEU A 265 2.55 7.51 13.39
N GLU A 266 2.89 7.48 12.11
CA GLU A 266 2.74 8.62 11.21
C GLU A 266 1.29 9.04 11.06
N MET A 267 0.38 8.07 10.86
CA MET A 267 -1.06 8.31 10.78
C MET A 267 -1.60 8.92 12.08
N LEU A 268 -1.29 8.29 13.21
CA LEU A 268 -1.76 8.74 14.53
C LEU A 268 -1.20 10.12 14.93
N SER A 269 -0.04 10.50 14.42
CA SER A 269 0.52 11.85 14.60
C SER A 269 -0.27 12.94 13.89
N GLN A 270 -1.08 12.60 12.89
CA GLN A 270 -1.90 13.51 12.10
C GLN A 270 -3.39 13.47 12.50
N ALA A 271 -3.84 12.36 13.09
CA ALA A 271 -5.24 12.16 13.43
C ALA A 271 -5.69 13.12 14.55
N ARG A 272 -6.74 13.89 14.27
CA ARG A 272 -7.32 14.91 15.19
C ARG A 272 -8.74 14.62 15.58
N ALA A 273 -9.49 13.94 14.71
CA ALA A 273 -10.89 13.62 14.92
C ALA A 273 -11.23 12.22 14.39
N ILE A 274 -12.38 11.73 14.78
CA ILE A 274 -12.97 10.49 14.29
C ILE A 274 -14.41 10.79 13.86
N SER A 275 -14.80 10.28 12.69
CA SER A 275 -16.21 10.06 12.34
C SER A 275 -16.47 8.57 12.25
N PHE A 276 -17.69 8.16 12.49
CA PHE A 276 -18.07 6.76 12.44
C PHE A 276 -19.54 6.58 12.04
N ASP A 277 -19.83 5.40 11.49
CA ASP A 277 -21.18 4.91 11.27
C ASP A 277 -21.34 3.58 11.97
N VAL A 278 -22.40 3.45 12.76
CA VAL A 278 -22.79 2.19 13.39
C VAL A 278 -23.49 1.33 12.35
N THR A 279 -23.16 0.06 12.31
CA THR A 279 -23.84 -0.93 11.47
C THR A 279 -24.50 -2.02 12.32
N PRO A 280 -25.58 -2.65 11.83
CA PRO A 280 -26.24 -3.74 12.57
C PRO A 280 -25.32 -4.94 12.82
N THR A 281 -24.39 -5.22 11.90
CA THR A 281 -23.50 -6.39 12.00
C THR A 281 -22.05 -6.09 11.57
N PRO A 282 -21.07 -6.86 12.04
CA PRO A 282 -19.67 -6.79 11.56
C PRO A 282 -19.53 -7.06 10.06
N LEU A 283 -20.39 -7.92 9.48
CA LEU A 283 -20.39 -8.17 8.04
C LEU A 283 -20.77 -6.89 7.27
N GLU A 284 -21.79 -6.18 7.70
CA GLU A 284 -22.19 -4.91 7.08
C GLU A 284 -21.10 -3.85 7.25
N ALA A 285 -20.43 -3.80 8.41
CA ALA A 285 -19.26 -2.96 8.60
C ALA A 285 -18.15 -3.25 7.59
N ALA A 286 -17.87 -4.52 7.31
CA ALA A 286 -16.83 -4.92 6.35
C ALA A 286 -17.13 -4.49 4.91
N LEU A 287 -18.38 -4.56 4.51
CA LEU A 287 -18.85 -4.11 3.19
C LEU A 287 -18.78 -2.59 3.07
N LEU A 288 -19.25 -1.87 4.09
CA LEU A 288 -19.20 -0.41 4.14
C LEU A 288 -17.76 0.10 4.14
N GLU A 289 -16.83 -0.54 4.90
CA GLU A 289 -15.40 -0.23 4.87
C GLU A 289 -14.83 -0.29 3.45
N THR A 290 -15.21 -1.33 2.69
CA THR A 290 -14.72 -1.53 1.31
C THR A 290 -15.17 -0.37 0.41
N ASP A 291 -16.40 0.07 0.51
CA ASP A 291 -16.94 1.17 -0.29
C ASP A 291 -16.34 2.51 0.13
N GLU A 292 -16.18 2.75 1.43
CA GLU A 292 -15.57 3.95 1.99
C GLU A 292 -14.07 4.11 1.62
N ILE A 293 -13.31 3.02 1.64
CA ILE A 293 -11.91 3.04 1.19
C ILE A 293 -11.84 3.46 -0.29
N LYS A 294 -12.71 2.94 -1.14
CA LYS A 294 -12.75 3.32 -2.56
C LYS A 294 -13.20 4.76 -2.79
N ARG A 295 -14.14 5.23 -1.99
CA ARG A 295 -14.66 6.60 -2.05
C ARG A 295 -13.60 7.62 -1.64
N HIS A 296 -12.94 7.40 -0.50
CA HIS A 296 -12.02 8.36 0.11
C HIS A 296 -10.56 8.18 -0.31
N ARG A 297 -10.17 7.00 -0.80
CA ARG A 297 -8.77 6.65 -1.14
C ARG A 297 -7.79 7.07 -0.05
N PRO A 298 -7.99 6.64 1.20
CA PRO A 298 -7.23 7.15 2.32
C PRO A 298 -5.75 6.77 2.22
N PRO A 299 -4.82 7.69 2.54
CA PRO A 299 -3.39 7.45 2.32
C PRO A 299 -2.78 6.37 3.20
N TYR A 300 -3.45 5.97 4.28
CA TYR A 300 -2.96 4.95 5.21
C TYR A 300 -3.63 3.58 5.07
N ASN A 301 -4.64 3.42 4.22
CA ASN A 301 -5.11 2.10 3.82
C ASN A 301 -4.17 1.50 2.77
N LEU A 302 -3.72 0.25 2.98
CA LEU A 302 -2.89 -0.49 2.00
C LEU A 302 -3.75 -1.39 1.12
N ALA A 303 -4.67 -2.10 1.75
CA ALA A 303 -5.61 -2.95 1.04
C ALA A 303 -6.67 -2.10 0.34
N LEU A 304 -7.13 -2.54 -0.82
CA LEU A 304 -8.23 -1.96 -1.59
C LEU A 304 -7.95 -0.58 -2.23
N THR A 305 -6.77 0.04 -2.01
CA THR A 305 -6.41 1.37 -2.55
C THR A 305 -5.45 1.35 -3.72
N VAL A 306 -4.97 0.17 -4.15
CA VAL A 306 -3.93 0.08 -5.18
C VAL A 306 -4.44 0.70 -6.48
N GLU A 307 -3.85 1.83 -6.88
CA GLU A 307 -4.04 2.43 -8.19
C GLU A 307 -3.51 1.47 -9.26
N GLY A 308 -4.27 1.31 -10.35
CA GLY A 308 -3.89 0.40 -11.43
C GLY A 308 -4.24 -1.07 -11.21
N ARG A 309 -4.93 -1.41 -10.10
CA ARG A 309 -5.44 -2.77 -9.90
C ARG A 309 -6.45 -3.11 -10.99
N ALA A 310 -6.19 -4.18 -11.71
CA ALA A 310 -7.05 -4.66 -12.79
C ALA A 310 -7.60 -6.05 -12.47
N ILE A 311 -8.77 -6.34 -13.00
CA ILE A 311 -9.34 -7.69 -13.05
C ILE A 311 -9.26 -8.22 -14.47
N TRP A 312 -9.07 -9.52 -14.59
CA TRP A 312 -8.84 -10.19 -15.85
C TRP A 312 -9.85 -11.29 -16.08
N PHE A 313 -10.13 -11.56 -17.36
CA PHE A 313 -10.94 -12.66 -17.82
C PHE A 313 -10.08 -13.57 -18.67
N THR A 314 -10.40 -14.87 -18.66
CA THR A 314 -9.58 -15.89 -19.32
C THR A 314 -10.45 -17.00 -19.90
N SER A 315 -9.85 -17.89 -20.69
CA SER A 315 -10.53 -19.10 -21.15
C SER A 315 -10.83 -20.06 -19.98
N SER A 316 -11.69 -21.05 -20.21
CA SER A 316 -12.01 -22.08 -19.19
C SER A 316 -10.77 -22.85 -18.70
N GLU A 317 -9.71 -22.85 -19.47
CA GLU A 317 -8.43 -23.51 -19.17
C GLU A 317 -7.34 -22.53 -18.72
N LEU A 318 -7.63 -21.26 -18.55
CA LEU A 318 -6.67 -20.21 -18.18
C LEU A 318 -5.55 -20.00 -19.22
N SER A 319 -5.81 -20.28 -20.49
CA SER A 319 -4.81 -20.24 -21.57
C SER A 319 -4.59 -18.87 -22.20
N GLY A 320 -5.46 -17.92 -21.95
CA GLY A 320 -5.38 -16.54 -22.45
C GLY A 320 -5.97 -15.56 -21.46
N ARG A 321 -5.85 -14.27 -21.73
CA ARG A 321 -6.44 -13.22 -20.89
C ARG A 321 -7.03 -12.07 -21.70
N SER A 322 -8.03 -11.41 -21.11
CA SER A 322 -8.68 -10.21 -21.60
C SER A 322 -9.02 -9.30 -20.43
N SER A 323 -9.00 -7.97 -20.63
CA SER A 323 -9.49 -7.00 -19.64
C SER A 323 -11.03 -6.95 -19.55
N ARG A 324 -11.72 -7.58 -20.49
CA ARG A 324 -13.19 -7.69 -20.53
C ARG A 324 -13.62 -9.13 -20.79
N PRO A 325 -14.81 -9.54 -20.35
CA PRO A 325 -15.34 -10.85 -20.70
C PRO A 325 -15.61 -10.92 -22.20
N THR A 326 -15.15 -12.02 -22.82
CA THR A 326 -15.37 -12.31 -24.24
C THR A 326 -15.80 -13.76 -24.39
N GLN A 327 -16.24 -14.15 -25.59
CA GLN A 327 -16.58 -15.54 -25.87
C GLN A 327 -15.34 -16.46 -25.71
N ALA A 328 -14.14 -15.99 -26.06
CA ALA A 328 -12.89 -16.72 -25.89
C ALA A 328 -12.37 -16.70 -24.45
N CYS A 329 -12.65 -15.63 -23.69
CA CYS A 329 -12.24 -15.44 -22.31
C CYS A 329 -13.45 -15.23 -21.39
N PRO A 330 -14.30 -16.27 -21.19
CA PRO A 330 -15.55 -16.14 -20.43
C PRO A 330 -15.38 -16.27 -18.92
N LEU A 331 -14.22 -16.71 -18.42
CA LEU A 331 -13.98 -16.97 -17.01
C LEU A 331 -13.28 -15.80 -16.35
N GLY A 332 -13.82 -15.30 -15.26
CA GLY A 332 -13.31 -14.20 -14.45
C GLY A 332 -14.35 -13.77 -13.42
N PRO A 333 -14.04 -12.81 -12.57
CA PRO A 333 -12.81 -12.01 -12.51
C PRO A 333 -11.65 -12.72 -11.82
N ILE A 334 -10.43 -12.46 -12.28
CA ILE A 334 -9.16 -12.92 -11.70
C ILE A 334 -8.27 -11.69 -11.50
N ALA A 335 -7.69 -11.52 -10.31
CA ALA A 335 -6.85 -10.37 -9.98
C ALA A 335 -5.37 -10.59 -10.33
N SER A 336 -4.86 -11.83 -10.28
CA SER A 336 -3.45 -12.14 -10.50
C SER A 336 -3.14 -12.32 -11.98
N VAL A 337 -2.53 -11.28 -12.57
CA VAL A 337 -2.07 -11.32 -13.96
C VAL A 337 -0.81 -12.19 -14.12
N ASP A 338 0.10 -12.14 -13.15
CA ASP A 338 1.34 -12.93 -13.18
C ASP A 338 1.05 -14.44 -13.21
N MET A 339 0.10 -14.89 -12.38
CA MET A 339 -0.35 -16.29 -12.40
C MET A 339 -0.91 -16.68 -13.77
N LEU A 340 -1.75 -15.84 -14.40
CA LEU A 340 -2.32 -16.11 -15.72
C LEU A 340 -1.24 -16.16 -16.80
N ASP A 341 -0.28 -15.24 -16.77
CA ASP A 341 0.83 -15.18 -17.74
C ASP A 341 1.74 -16.39 -17.61
N LYS A 342 2.10 -16.78 -16.39
CA LYS A 342 2.91 -17.97 -16.11
C LYS A 342 2.18 -19.24 -16.51
N PHE A 343 0.93 -19.39 -16.11
CA PHE A 343 0.13 -20.57 -16.43
C PHE A 343 -0.14 -20.69 -17.94
N GLY A 344 -0.44 -19.58 -18.61
CA GLY A 344 -0.59 -19.53 -20.07
C GLY A 344 0.71 -19.81 -20.83
N ALA A 345 1.87 -19.42 -20.27
CA ALA A 345 3.17 -19.71 -20.87
C ALA A 345 3.51 -21.21 -20.84
N LEU A 346 3.15 -21.93 -19.78
CA LEU A 346 3.39 -23.39 -19.66
C LEU A 346 2.83 -24.18 -20.83
N ALA A 347 1.65 -23.85 -21.30
CA ALA A 347 1.04 -24.57 -22.41
C ALA A 347 1.68 -24.29 -23.76
N ARG A 348 2.24 -23.10 -23.94
CA ARG A 348 3.04 -22.78 -25.13
C ARG A 348 4.39 -23.48 -25.11
N ALA A 349 4.90 -23.75 -23.93
CA ALA A 349 6.20 -24.35 -23.71
C ALA A 349 6.30 -25.84 -24.08
N GLU A 350 5.20 -26.61 -24.00
CA GLU A 350 5.15 -27.97 -24.51
C GLU A 350 5.25 -28.05 -26.06
N ARG A 351 4.95 -26.95 -26.76
CA ARG A 351 4.96 -26.91 -28.25
C ARG A 351 6.22 -26.29 -28.83
N ALA A 352 6.97 -25.56 -28.06
CA ALA A 352 8.23 -24.91 -28.45
C ALA A 352 9.30 -25.22 -27.42
N ALA A 353 10.54 -25.46 -27.86
CA ALA A 353 11.65 -25.59 -26.91
C ALA A 353 11.62 -24.44 -25.91
N LEU A 354 11.42 -24.77 -24.63
CA LEU A 354 11.24 -23.84 -23.52
C LEU A 354 12.36 -22.80 -23.48
N GLY A 355 12.02 -21.57 -23.80
CA GLY A 355 12.93 -20.44 -23.66
C GLY A 355 12.91 -19.88 -22.23
N PRO A 356 14.07 -19.48 -21.70
CA PRO A 356 14.29 -19.29 -20.25
C PRO A 356 13.73 -17.99 -19.62
N SER A 357 13.06 -17.11 -20.34
CA SER A 357 13.07 -15.70 -19.95
C SER A 357 12.07 -15.23 -18.89
N ARG A 358 11.09 -16.03 -18.45
CA ARG A 358 10.06 -15.57 -17.48
C ARG A 358 9.99 -16.34 -16.16
N TRP A 359 10.70 -17.47 -16.03
CA TRP A 359 10.59 -18.37 -14.88
C TRP A 359 11.81 -18.35 -13.97
N GLY A 360 12.91 -17.74 -14.41
CA GLY A 360 14.17 -17.68 -13.67
C GLY A 360 15.14 -18.84 -13.90
N PRO A 361 14.73 -20.13 -14.03
CA PRO A 361 15.64 -21.22 -14.37
C PRO A 361 16.03 -21.21 -15.85
N ASP A 362 17.18 -21.78 -16.18
CA ASP A 362 17.57 -22.08 -17.55
C ASP A 362 16.69 -23.19 -18.15
N ALA A 363 16.73 -23.35 -19.48
CA ALA A 363 15.87 -24.30 -20.21
C ALA A 363 16.11 -25.77 -19.81
N ALA A 364 17.32 -26.16 -19.48
CA ALA A 364 17.66 -27.53 -19.10
C ALA A 364 17.12 -27.85 -17.71
N THR A 365 17.36 -26.98 -16.73
CA THR A 365 16.82 -27.09 -15.37
C THR A 365 15.30 -27.10 -15.36
N PHE A 366 14.66 -26.24 -16.18
CA PHE A 366 13.21 -26.22 -16.28
C PHE A 366 12.67 -27.53 -16.86
N ARG A 367 13.27 -28.07 -17.93
CA ARG A 367 12.88 -29.33 -18.54
C ARG A 367 12.99 -30.50 -17.55
N ALA A 368 14.11 -30.59 -16.85
CA ALA A 368 14.32 -31.64 -15.84
C ALA A 368 13.27 -31.54 -14.71
N GLY A 369 12.92 -30.33 -14.25
CA GLY A 369 11.86 -30.12 -13.25
C GLY A 369 10.47 -30.51 -13.77
N TYR A 370 10.16 -30.21 -15.03
CA TYR A 370 8.88 -30.61 -15.65
C TYR A 370 8.80 -32.14 -15.84
N GLU A 371 9.88 -32.80 -16.26
CA GLU A 371 9.96 -34.27 -16.35
C GLU A 371 9.74 -34.91 -14.98
N ARG A 372 10.29 -34.38 -13.92
CA ARG A 372 10.05 -34.82 -12.54
C ARG A 372 8.58 -34.63 -12.14
N LEU A 373 7.96 -33.49 -12.49
CA LEU A 373 6.54 -33.27 -12.27
C LEU A 373 5.70 -34.37 -12.95
N CYS A 374 6.00 -34.70 -14.21
CA CYS A 374 5.34 -35.76 -14.97
C CYS A 374 5.54 -37.15 -14.35
N ALA A 375 6.74 -37.45 -13.87
CA ALA A 375 7.04 -38.71 -13.18
C ALA A 375 6.33 -38.85 -11.83
N THR A 376 6.19 -37.73 -11.09
CA THR A 376 5.52 -37.71 -9.79
C THR A 376 4.00 -37.72 -9.91
N HIS A 377 3.44 -37.14 -10.98
CA HIS A 377 2.01 -36.95 -11.16
C HIS A 377 1.55 -37.49 -12.53
N ALA A 378 1.12 -38.72 -12.58
CA ALA A 378 0.74 -39.44 -13.83
C ALA A 378 -0.33 -38.70 -14.66
N GLU A 379 -1.23 -37.95 -14.03
CA GLU A 379 -2.24 -37.15 -14.72
C GLU A 379 -1.66 -36.03 -15.59
N VAL A 380 -0.46 -35.55 -15.28
CA VAL A 380 0.22 -34.49 -16.06
C VAL A 380 0.73 -35.06 -17.39
N SER A 381 1.02 -36.36 -17.47
CA SER A 381 1.54 -37.02 -18.67
C SER A 381 0.44 -37.50 -19.65
N ARG A 382 -0.85 -37.35 -19.31
CA ARG A 382 -1.96 -37.84 -20.17
C ARG A 382 -2.03 -37.03 -21.46
N ALA A 383 -2.03 -37.74 -22.60
CA ALA A 383 -2.07 -37.13 -23.94
C ALA A 383 -3.48 -36.76 -24.44
N ASP A 384 -4.53 -37.27 -23.79
CA ASP A 384 -5.95 -37.09 -24.17
C ASP A 384 -6.55 -35.74 -23.76
N VAL A 385 -5.79 -34.91 -23.04
CA VAL A 385 -6.25 -33.63 -22.48
C VAL A 385 -5.20 -32.56 -22.73
N THR A 386 -5.63 -31.28 -22.78
CA THR A 386 -4.69 -30.17 -22.91
C THR A 386 -3.77 -30.07 -21.68
N PRO A 387 -2.53 -29.55 -21.85
CA PRO A 387 -1.61 -29.32 -20.73
C PRO A 387 -2.22 -28.50 -19.60
N HIS A 388 -2.98 -27.45 -19.93
CA HIS A 388 -3.68 -26.62 -18.95
C HIS A 388 -4.69 -27.43 -18.14
N ALA A 389 -5.51 -28.22 -18.81
CA ALA A 389 -6.52 -29.05 -18.13
C ALA A 389 -5.87 -30.07 -17.19
N ARG A 390 -4.71 -30.66 -17.59
CA ARG A 390 -3.93 -31.56 -16.74
C ARG A 390 -3.44 -30.86 -15.47
N LEU A 391 -2.82 -29.70 -15.62
CA LEU A 391 -2.34 -28.91 -14.47
C LEU A 391 -3.48 -28.41 -13.56
N LEU A 392 -4.64 -28.02 -14.11
CA LEU A 392 -5.83 -27.70 -13.31
C LEU A 392 -6.37 -28.89 -12.51
N ARG A 393 -6.31 -30.10 -13.08
CA ARG A 393 -6.66 -31.36 -12.38
C ARG A 393 -5.67 -31.64 -11.25
N LEU A 394 -4.36 -31.53 -11.54
CA LEU A 394 -3.31 -31.62 -10.52
C LEU A 394 -3.54 -30.64 -9.37
N GLY A 395 -3.72 -29.35 -9.66
CA GLY A 395 -3.96 -28.32 -8.63
C GLY A 395 -5.21 -28.62 -7.78
N THR A 396 -6.28 -29.13 -8.42
CA THR A 396 -7.51 -29.54 -7.71
C THR A 396 -7.27 -30.74 -6.78
N ARG A 397 -6.43 -31.72 -7.20
CA ARG A 397 -6.07 -32.87 -6.38
C ARG A 397 -5.17 -32.45 -5.21
N LEU A 398 -4.11 -31.69 -5.47
CA LEU A 398 -3.19 -31.20 -4.44
C LEU A 398 -3.95 -30.43 -3.32
N TRP A 399 -4.95 -29.64 -3.71
CA TRP A 399 -5.81 -28.99 -2.74
C TRP A 399 -6.59 -30.01 -1.87
N ARG A 400 -7.17 -31.03 -2.47
CA ARG A 400 -7.93 -32.06 -1.73
C ARG A 400 -7.05 -32.86 -0.78
N GLU A 401 -5.82 -33.15 -1.16
CA GLU A 401 -4.84 -33.90 -0.37
C GLU A 401 -4.26 -33.07 0.81
N GLY A 402 -4.67 -31.80 0.94
CA GLY A 402 -4.30 -30.98 2.10
C GLY A 402 -2.91 -30.35 2.00
N ARG A 403 -2.29 -30.27 0.83
CA ARG A 403 -1.11 -29.40 0.59
C ARG A 403 -1.54 -27.93 0.69
N ARG A 404 -1.81 -27.52 1.94
CA ARG A 404 -2.26 -26.19 2.29
C ARG A 404 -1.06 -25.40 2.75
N ASP A 405 -0.56 -24.52 1.94
CA ASP A 405 0.24 -23.44 2.45
C ASP A 405 -0.69 -22.29 2.88
N ARG A 406 -0.53 -21.78 4.10
CA ARG A 406 -1.38 -20.71 4.65
C ARG A 406 -1.31 -19.42 3.83
N ASP A 407 -0.32 -19.32 2.94
CA ASP A 407 -0.06 -18.14 2.11
C ASP A 407 -0.78 -18.13 0.75
N VAL A 408 -1.58 -19.17 0.42
CA VAL A 408 -2.35 -19.21 -0.85
C VAL A 408 -3.45 -18.14 -0.90
N ASP A 409 -3.87 -17.64 0.26
CA ASP A 409 -4.89 -16.59 0.35
C ASP A 409 -4.36 -15.17 0.11
N ASP A 410 -3.05 -15.00 0.01
CA ASP A 410 -2.47 -13.70 -0.25
C ASP A 410 -2.48 -13.40 -1.76
N ASP A 411 -3.40 -12.54 -2.20
CA ASP A 411 -3.39 -11.91 -3.54
C ASP A 411 -2.21 -10.95 -3.74
N ARG A 412 -1.21 -11.01 -2.89
CA ARG A 412 0.02 -10.29 -3.14
C ARG A 412 0.68 -10.92 -4.35
N ASP A 413 0.79 -10.18 -5.41
CA ASP A 413 1.72 -10.40 -6.53
C ASP A 413 3.18 -10.32 -6.00
N GLY A 414 3.50 -11.11 -5.02
CA GLY A 414 4.70 -11.01 -4.20
C GLY A 414 5.49 -12.29 -4.12
N ALA A 415 5.64 -12.96 -5.24
CA ALA A 415 6.75 -13.88 -5.39
C ALA A 415 7.52 -13.56 -6.68
N GLU A 416 7.88 -12.29 -6.86
CA GLU A 416 9.17 -12.01 -7.47
C GLU A 416 10.21 -12.63 -6.54
N GLY A 417 10.85 -13.68 -7.04
CA GLY A 417 11.83 -14.58 -6.46
C GLY A 417 12.20 -14.30 -5.01
N ASP A 418 11.92 -15.23 -4.11
CA ASP A 418 12.52 -15.19 -2.77
C ASP A 418 14.02 -14.91 -2.98
N PRO A 419 14.57 -13.79 -2.51
CA PRO A 419 15.99 -13.45 -2.71
C PRO A 419 16.93 -14.49 -2.09
N ARG A 420 16.40 -15.50 -1.41
CA ARG A 420 17.10 -16.65 -0.86
C ARG A 420 17.31 -17.78 -1.88
N VAL A 421 16.65 -17.76 -3.04
CA VAL A 421 16.90 -18.75 -4.10
C VAL A 421 18.17 -18.34 -4.84
N THR A 422 19.30 -18.82 -4.39
CA THR A 422 20.61 -18.55 -5.01
C THR A 422 20.87 -19.40 -6.26
N ALA A 423 20.14 -20.50 -6.44
CA ALA A 423 20.21 -21.35 -7.65
C ALA A 423 18.90 -22.14 -7.85
N TRP A 424 18.46 -22.24 -9.10
CA TRP A 424 17.35 -23.08 -9.47
C TRP A 424 17.79 -24.55 -9.59
N THR A 425 17.00 -25.46 -9.00
CA THR A 425 17.16 -26.91 -9.17
C THR A 425 15.90 -27.52 -9.79
N PRO A 426 15.97 -28.73 -10.40
CA PRO A 426 14.79 -29.41 -10.90
C PRO A 426 13.68 -29.61 -9.85
N GLU A 427 14.04 -29.84 -8.60
CA GLU A 427 13.13 -29.97 -7.47
C GLU A 427 12.36 -28.66 -7.21
N LEU A 428 13.06 -27.52 -7.19
CA LEU A 428 12.43 -26.20 -7.01
C LEU A 428 11.50 -25.87 -8.17
N VAL A 429 11.88 -26.23 -9.39
CA VAL A 429 11.01 -26.07 -10.56
C VAL A 429 9.74 -26.92 -10.41
N GLN A 430 9.86 -28.21 -10.06
CA GLN A 430 8.70 -29.07 -9.81
C GLN A 430 7.76 -28.45 -8.76
N LEU A 431 8.28 -28.04 -7.61
CA LEU A 431 7.49 -27.43 -6.54
C LEU A 431 6.81 -26.14 -7.00
N SER A 432 7.50 -25.30 -7.78
CA SER A 432 6.94 -24.06 -8.34
C SER A 432 5.79 -24.36 -9.32
N LEU A 433 5.87 -25.42 -10.09
CA LEU A 433 4.82 -25.87 -11.01
C LEU A 433 3.61 -26.45 -10.26
N GLU A 434 3.83 -27.24 -9.22
CA GLU A 434 2.78 -27.73 -8.33
C GLU A 434 2.03 -26.56 -7.67
N TRP A 435 2.77 -25.58 -7.16
CA TRP A 435 2.23 -24.36 -6.57
C TRP A 435 1.42 -23.53 -7.58
N LEU A 436 1.93 -23.37 -8.80
CA LEU A 436 1.20 -22.68 -9.86
C LEU A 436 -0.09 -23.40 -10.26
N ALA A 437 -0.05 -24.72 -10.37
CA ALA A 437 -1.22 -25.53 -10.65
C ALA A 437 -2.30 -25.38 -9.56
N LEU A 438 -1.88 -25.36 -8.29
CA LEU A 438 -2.75 -25.13 -7.15
C LEU A 438 -3.40 -23.74 -7.21
N ARG A 439 -2.60 -22.67 -7.37
CA ARG A 439 -3.09 -21.28 -7.49
C ARG A 439 -4.07 -21.12 -8.66
N ALA A 440 -3.77 -21.70 -9.81
CA ALA A 440 -4.62 -21.65 -10.99
C ALA A 440 -5.98 -22.33 -10.76
N ALA A 441 -5.99 -23.50 -10.13
CA ALA A 441 -7.24 -24.23 -9.80
C ALA A 441 -8.11 -23.44 -8.81
N LEU A 442 -7.50 -22.81 -7.79
CA LEU A 442 -8.20 -21.95 -6.82
C LEU A 442 -8.72 -20.67 -7.47
N ALA A 443 -7.91 -19.99 -8.29
CA ALA A 443 -8.33 -18.79 -8.98
C ALA A 443 -9.53 -19.05 -9.91
N ARG A 444 -9.50 -20.18 -10.64
CA ARG A 444 -10.63 -20.62 -11.47
C ARG A 444 -11.90 -20.82 -10.65
N ARG A 445 -11.77 -21.45 -9.51
CA ARG A 445 -12.92 -21.76 -8.65
C ARG A 445 -13.50 -20.49 -7.99
N ARG A 446 -12.62 -19.59 -7.52
CA ARG A 446 -13.02 -18.26 -7.04
C ARG A 446 -13.75 -17.45 -8.09
N ALA A 447 -13.24 -17.42 -9.32
CA ALA A 447 -13.90 -16.71 -10.43
C ALA A 447 -15.31 -17.25 -10.70
N LEU A 448 -15.50 -18.56 -10.70
CA LEU A 448 -16.83 -19.18 -10.83
C LEU A 448 -17.76 -18.85 -9.67
N TRP A 449 -17.26 -18.84 -8.45
CA TRP A 449 -18.00 -18.47 -7.25
C TRP A 449 -18.47 -17.01 -7.32
N LEU A 450 -17.54 -16.08 -7.56
CA LEU A 450 -17.85 -14.64 -7.61
C LEU A 450 -18.86 -14.33 -8.73
N THR A 451 -18.75 -14.97 -9.89
CA THR A 451 -19.74 -14.82 -10.98
C THR A 451 -21.15 -15.23 -10.54
N ARG A 452 -21.28 -16.26 -9.69
CA ARG A 452 -22.57 -16.68 -9.16
C ARG A 452 -23.10 -15.74 -8.06
N MET A 453 -22.17 -15.09 -7.33
CA MET A 453 -22.53 -14.16 -6.25
C MET A 453 -23.15 -12.85 -6.74
N VAL A 454 -22.99 -12.50 -8.02
CA VAL A 454 -23.45 -11.21 -8.58
C VAL A 454 -24.94 -10.95 -8.31
N ASP A 455 -25.76 -12.00 -8.43
CA ASP A 455 -27.22 -11.95 -8.16
C ASP A 455 -27.55 -13.02 -7.11
N ALA A 456 -27.01 -12.87 -5.95
CA ALA A 456 -27.22 -13.82 -4.84
C ALA A 456 -28.10 -13.19 -3.76
N THR A 457 -28.79 -14.05 -3.03
CA THR A 457 -29.46 -13.72 -1.78
C THR A 457 -28.68 -14.39 -0.64
N VAL A 458 -28.33 -13.63 0.38
CA VAL A 458 -27.55 -14.08 1.54
C VAL A 458 -28.35 -13.84 2.80
N MET A 459 -28.50 -14.84 3.64
CA MET A 459 -29.07 -14.71 4.96
C MET A 459 -28.02 -15.15 6.00
N TRP A 460 -27.87 -14.38 7.07
CA TRP A 460 -26.97 -14.72 8.18
C TRP A 460 -27.53 -14.22 9.49
N ARG A 461 -27.08 -14.85 10.58
CA ARG A 461 -27.37 -14.41 11.93
C ARG A 461 -26.06 -14.41 12.73
N GLU A 462 -25.69 -13.25 13.23
CA GLU A 462 -24.51 -13.14 14.09
C GLU A 462 -24.73 -13.91 15.42
N PRO A 463 -23.68 -14.46 16.04
CA PRO A 463 -23.78 -15.10 17.33
C PRO A 463 -24.42 -14.17 18.36
N GLY A 464 -25.47 -14.65 19.03
CA GLY A 464 -26.21 -13.87 20.05
C GLY A 464 -27.26 -12.88 19.51
N ALA A 465 -27.37 -12.69 18.19
CA ALA A 465 -28.39 -11.82 17.61
C ALA A 465 -29.77 -12.50 17.62
N ALA A 466 -30.81 -11.73 17.96
CA ALA A 466 -32.20 -12.22 18.00
C ALA A 466 -32.80 -12.43 16.58
N ARG A 467 -32.40 -11.63 15.61
CA ARG A 467 -32.89 -11.70 14.23
C ARG A 467 -31.78 -12.05 13.25
N ALA A 468 -32.16 -12.66 12.15
CA ALA A 468 -31.29 -12.83 10.98
C ALA A 468 -31.30 -11.56 10.12
N ARG A 469 -30.27 -11.42 9.30
CA ARG A 469 -30.16 -10.38 8.26
C ARG A 469 -30.28 -11.03 6.90
N LEU A 470 -30.98 -10.37 5.99
CA LEU A 470 -31.17 -10.77 4.60
C LEU A 470 -30.59 -9.70 3.68
N MET A 471 -29.66 -10.08 2.82
CA MET A 471 -29.06 -9.23 1.79
C MET A 471 -29.41 -9.75 0.41
N GLU A 472 -29.85 -8.87 -0.45
CA GLU A 472 -30.06 -9.13 -1.87
C GLU A 472 -28.99 -8.41 -2.69
N LEU A 473 -28.32 -9.15 -3.56
CA LEU A 473 -27.34 -8.62 -4.50
C LEU A 473 -27.96 -8.57 -5.89
N GLU A 474 -27.76 -7.47 -6.58
CA GLU A 474 -28.16 -7.26 -7.96
C GLU A 474 -27.00 -6.65 -8.74
N GLY A 475 -26.54 -7.34 -9.78
CA GLY A 475 -25.37 -6.88 -10.55
C GLY A 475 -24.10 -6.71 -9.72
N GLY A 476 -23.96 -7.43 -8.59
CA GLY A 476 -22.85 -7.31 -7.64
C GLY A 476 -22.89 -6.08 -6.73
N ALA A 477 -23.96 -5.28 -6.83
CA ALA A 477 -24.27 -4.23 -5.86
C ALA A 477 -25.21 -4.78 -4.78
N ILE A 478 -25.19 -4.16 -3.61
CA ILE A 478 -26.17 -4.43 -2.55
C ILE A 478 -27.45 -3.68 -2.91
N ALA A 479 -28.48 -4.41 -3.32
CA ALA A 479 -29.79 -3.84 -3.63
C ALA A 479 -30.57 -3.54 -2.35
N ARG A 480 -30.53 -4.46 -1.36
CA ARG A 480 -31.28 -4.32 -0.11
C ARG A 480 -30.63 -5.13 1.01
N ILE A 481 -30.70 -4.61 2.24
CA ILE A 481 -30.46 -5.37 3.46
C ILE A 481 -31.62 -5.13 4.41
N THR A 482 -32.22 -6.22 4.94
CA THR A 482 -33.38 -6.16 5.84
C THR A 482 -33.22 -7.16 6.98
N ASP A 483 -34.00 -6.96 8.03
CA ASP A 483 -34.21 -8.00 9.04
C ASP A 483 -35.03 -9.14 8.45
N ALA A 484 -34.74 -10.35 8.87
CA ALA A 484 -35.48 -11.55 8.48
C ALA A 484 -35.68 -12.48 9.67
N ASP A 485 -36.74 -13.29 9.61
CA ASP A 485 -36.94 -14.36 10.57
C ASP A 485 -35.93 -15.49 10.32
N ALA A 486 -35.44 -16.10 11.37
CA ALA A 486 -34.40 -17.14 11.27
C ALA A 486 -34.82 -18.37 10.45
N ASP A 487 -36.12 -18.65 10.39
CA ASP A 487 -36.71 -19.77 9.65
C ASP A 487 -37.24 -19.35 8.25
N GLY A 488 -36.92 -18.10 7.82
CA GLY A 488 -37.36 -17.55 6.56
C GLY A 488 -36.73 -18.29 5.35
N THR A 489 -37.56 -18.51 4.32
CA THR A 489 -37.04 -18.99 3.03
C THR A 489 -36.31 -17.87 2.32
N LEU A 490 -35.09 -18.16 1.82
CA LEU A 490 -34.34 -17.21 0.99
C LEU A 490 -35.16 -16.83 -0.26
N PRO A 491 -35.46 -15.56 -0.50
CA PRO A 491 -36.17 -15.14 -1.69
C PRO A 491 -35.31 -15.35 -2.95
N ILE A 492 -35.93 -15.45 -4.10
CA ILE A 492 -35.27 -15.36 -5.39
C ILE A 492 -34.96 -13.87 -5.62
N PRO A 493 -33.71 -13.51 -5.99
CA PRO A 493 -33.36 -12.12 -6.26
C PRO A 493 -34.28 -11.51 -7.31
N ALA A 494 -34.83 -10.31 -7.06
CA ALA A 494 -35.81 -9.67 -7.94
C ALA A 494 -35.22 -9.34 -9.33
N GLY A 495 -33.93 -9.07 -9.42
CA GLY A 495 -33.20 -8.71 -10.65
C GLY A 495 -32.66 -9.90 -11.46
N TYR A 496 -33.09 -11.14 -11.16
CA TYR A 496 -32.53 -12.33 -11.82
C TYR A 496 -33.02 -12.51 -13.26
N GLN A 497 -32.53 -11.68 -14.16
CA GLN A 497 -32.81 -11.80 -15.62
C GLN A 497 -31.55 -11.86 -16.47
N HIS A 498 -30.34 -11.78 -15.87
CA HIS A 498 -29.11 -11.67 -16.63
C HIS A 498 -28.59 -13.04 -17.09
N THR A 499 -28.16 -13.13 -18.33
CA THR A 499 -27.39 -14.27 -18.83
C THR A 499 -26.04 -14.33 -18.10
N VAL A 500 -25.41 -15.51 -18.08
CA VAL A 500 -24.08 -15.69 -17.45
C VAL A 500 -23.05 -14.70 -18.03
N MET A 501 -23.14 -14.37 -19.33
CA MET A 501 -22.24 -13.39 -19.96
C MET A 501 -22.52 -11.96 -19.47
N ALA A 502 -23.78 -11.54 -19.45
CA ALA A 502 -24.17 -10.22 -18.96
C ALA A 502 -23.74 -9.97 -17.50
N ARG A 503 -23.83 -11.01 -16.64
CA ARG A 503 -23.33 -10.92 -15.26
C ARG A 503 -21.83 -10.63 -15.19
N ARG A 504 -21.03 -11.21 -16.08
CA ARG A 504 -19.58 -10.97 -16.11
C ARG A 504 -19.23 -9.54 -16.55
N GLU A 505 -20.01 -8.97 -17.44
CA GLU A 505 -19.84 -7.59 -17.90
C GLU A 505 -20.07 -6.56 -16.78
N LEU A 506 -20.81 -6.93 -15.73
CA LEU A 506 -21.06 -6.08 -14.55
C LEU A 506 -19.87 -5.99 -13.59
N PHE A 507 -18.84 -6.85 -13.75
CA PHE A 507 -17.70 -6.84 -12.86
C PHE A 507 -16.81 -5.60 -13.04
N THR A 508 -16.84 -4.73 -12.05
CA THR A 508 -15.83 -3.72 -11.79
C THR A 508 -14.86 -4.19 -10.70
N VAL A 509 -13.73 -3.52 -10.54
CA VAL A 509 -12.83 -3.77 -9.39
C VAL A 509 -13.56 -3.58 -8.06
N ALA A 510 -14.47 -2.63 -7.97
CA ALA A 510 -15.26 -2.39 -6.76
C ALA A 510 -16.21 -3.57 -6.46
N CYS A 511 -16.91 -4.08 -7.48
CA CYS A 511 -17.74 -5.28 -7.36
C CYS A 511 -16.90 -6.49 -6.92
N PHE A 512 -15.77 -6.73 -7.57
CA PHE A 512 -14.84 -7.81 -7.22
C PHE A 512 -14.42 -7.77 -5.76
N ASP A 513 -13.96 -6.62 -5.27
CA ASP A 513 -13.52 -6.47 -3.88
C ASP A 513 -14.67 -6.67 -2.88
N ARG A 514 -15.85 -6.11 -3.16
CA ARG A 514 -17.04 -6.28 -2.31
C ARG A 514 -17.42 -7.75 -2.18
N LEU A 515 -17.52 -8.48 -3.29
CA LEU A 515 -17.88 -9.90 -3.27
C LEU A 515 -16.81 -10.78 -2.62
N ARG A 516 -15.53 -10.41 -2.73
CA ARG A 516 -14.45 -11.07 -1.99
C ARG A 516 -14.57 -10.86 -0.49
N VAL A 517 -14.79 -9.62 -0.06
CA VAL A 517 -14.99 -9.29 1.36
C VAL A 517 -16.21 -10.03 1.89
N LEU A 518 -17.34 -10.00 1.17
CA LEU A 518 -18.53 -10.77 1.52
C LEU A 518 -18.22 -12.27 1.68
N THR A 519 -17.52 -12.87 0.71
CA THR A 519 -17.14 -14.29 0.79
C THR A 519 -16.27 -14.58 2.03
N THR A 520 -15.33 -13.69 2.35
CA THR A 520 -14.46 -13.82 3.54
C THR A 520 -15.27 -13.75 4.85
N GLU A 521 -16.22 -12.82 4.94
CA GLU A 521 -17.08 -12.70 6.13
C GLU A 521 -18.04 -13.90 6.26
N LEU A 522 -18.57 -14.44 5.15
CA LEU A 522 -19.37 -15.67 5.17
C LEU A 522 -18.56 -16.88 5.64
N LYS A 523 -17.28 -16.99 5.24
CA LYS A 523 -16.36 -18.01 5.76
C LYS A 523 -16.17 -17.86 7.28
N ARG A 524 -15.94 -16.63 7.74
CA ARG A 524 -15.79 -16.33 9.18
C ARG A 524 -17.02 -16.76 9.99
N LEU A 525 -18.19 -16.40 9.51
CA LEU A 525 -19.46 -16.77 10.15
C LEU A 525 -19.68 -18.29 10.16
N ALA A 526 -19.49 -18.96 9.04
CA ALA A 526 -19.60 -20.42 8.94
C ALA A 526 -18.60 -21.13 9.87
N ALA A 527 -17.36 -20.66 9.93
CA ALA A 527 -16.34 -21.19 10.83
C ALA A 527 -16.66 -20.99 12.32
N ALA A 528 -17.40 -19.91 12.66
CA ALA A 528 -17.90 -19.64 13.99
C ALA A 528 -19.20 -20.43 14.32
N GLY A 529 -19.67 -21.28 13.41
CA GLY A 529 -20.92 -22.03 13.58
C GLY A 529 -22.18 -21.16 13.52
N ALA A 530 -22.08 -19.93 12.99
CA ALA A 530 -23.22 -19.05 12.83
C ALA A 530 -24.14 -19.56 11.69
N PRO A 531 -25.47 -19.46 11.83
CA PRO A 531 -26.40 -19.78 10.75
C PRO A 531 -26.17 -18.88 9.54
N VAL A 532 -25.83 -19.49 8.40
CA VAL A 532 -25.62 -18.78 7.12
C VAL A 532 -26.28 -19.59 6.02
N ALA A 533 -27.02 -18.89 5.17
CA ALA A 533 -27.61 -19.48 3.97
C ALA A 533 -27.40 -18.57 2.76
N LEU A 534 -27.22 -19.18 1.59
CA LEU A 534 -26.92 -18.50 0.34
C LEU A 534 -27.71 -19.14 -0.81
N ARG A 535 -28.33 -18.31 -1.64
CA ARG A 535 -28.98 -18.74 -2.87
C ARG A 535 -28.38 -18.01 -4.06
N PHE A 536 -28.01 -18.76 -5.08
CA PHE A 536 -27.56 -18.22 -6.37
C PHE A 536 -28.71 -18.19 -7.36
N GLY A 537 -29.25 -17.01 -7.63
CA GLY A 537 -30.38 -16.84 -8.56
C GLY A 537 -31.56 -17.75 -8.19
N VAL A 538 -32.08 -18.51 -9.16
CA VAL A 538 -33.21 -19.44 -8.98
C VAL A 538 -32.80 -20.82 -8.44
N GLY A 539 -31.51 -21.06 -8.22
CA GLY A 539 -31.01 -22.34 -7.73
C GLY A 539 -31.44 -22.66 -6.30
N PRO A 540 -31.18 -23.88 -5.83
CA PRO A 540 -31.45 -24.26 -4.44
C PRO A 540 -30.58 -23.45 -3.48
N ALA A 541 -31.10 -23.20 -2.28
CA ALA A 541 -30.34 -22.58 -1.22
C ALA A 541 -29.22 -23.54 -0.73
N LEU A 542 -28.07 -22.96 -0.45
CA LEU A 542 -26.95 -23.61 0.21
C LEU A 542 -26.95 -23.15 1.66
N ALA A 543 -26.96 -24.06 2.60
CA ALA A 543 -26.89 -23.76 4.04
C ALA A 543 -26.00 -24.77 4.74
N ASP A 544 -25.61 -24.47 5.99
CA ASP A 544 -24.90 -25.35 6.91
C ASP A 544 -23.69 -26.05 6.27
N ALA A 545 -23.57 -27.36 6.44
CA ALA A 545 -22.44 -28.14 5.94
C ALA A 545 -22.22 -28.02 4.43
N ARG A 546 -23.28 -27.85 3.63
CA ARG A 546 -23.16 -27.67 2.16
C ARG A 546 -22.54 -26.33 1.82
N LEU A 547 -22.94 -25.27 2.50
CA LEU A 547 -22.37 -23.94 2.32
C LEU A 547 -20.92 -23.91 2.86
N ALA A 548 -20.68 -24.45 4.05
CA ALA A 548 -19.34 -24.55 4.61
C ALA A 548 -18.38 -25.29 3.68
N ALA A 549 -18.80 -26.44 3.12
CA ALA A 549 -18.03 -27.16 2.12
C ALA A 549 -17.79 -26.35 0.83
N ALA A 550 -18.77 -25.57 0.38
CA ALA A 550 -18.61 -24.71 -0.80
C ALA A 550 -17.65 -23.53 -0.54
N LEU A 551 -17.79 -22.86 0.59
CA LEU A 551 -16.92 -21.75 1.03
C LEU A 551 -15.48 -22.21 1.28
N TRP A 552 -15.30 -23.43 1.73
CA TRP A 552 -13.97 -23.96 2.02
C TRP A 552 -13.08 -24.05 0.77
N TRP A 553 -13.68 -24.11 -0.41
CA TRP A 553 -13.00 -24.21 -1.69
C TRP A 553 -12.73 -22.84 -2.37
N VAL A 554 -13.25 -21.76 -1.86
CA VAL A 554 -13.16 -20.42 -2.45
C VAL A 554 -12.20 -19.53 -1.68
#